data_33c36f5a971850d8678f0c0fa5e12b15
#
_entry.id   33c36f5a971850d8678f0c0fa5e12b15
#
_cell.length_a   1.000
_cell.length_b   1.000
_cell.length_c   1.000
_cell.angle_alpha   90.00
_cell.angle_beta   90.00
_cell.angle_gamma   90.00
#
_symmetry.space_group_name_H-M   'P 1'
#
loop_
_entity.id
_entity.type
_entity.pdbx_description
1 polymer ?
#
loop_
_entity_poly.entity_id
_entity_poly.type
_entity_poly.pdbx_seq_one_letter_code
_entity_poly.pdbx_strand_id
1 'polypeptide(L)'
;KEYKRYPIMYFYGLGNGIFYKALLKNETHQKVIVVEPEIEIIYIALNLIDLSDELISERLVLFFSEFATYSQFYFAVSSQLFSSYAKTYNLHIHTPFYENFHEDIVRINKDFTKAISQMVVAHGNSIDDTLIGIKHHIEHIPEMVTNYCYTDLIKKRHGLMDTAIIVSTGPSLDKQLEALKKFAPYFTVISLDASYPILLKHGIKPDYVTSIERV
;
A
#
# COMPACT_ATOMS: atom_id res chain seq x y z
N LYS A 1 -22.92 -10.40 -19.18
CA LYS A 1 -23.66 -9.88 -17.99
C LYS A 1 -22.80 -9.74 -16.74
N GLU A 2 -21.79 -10.58 -16.56
CA GLU A 2 -20.95 -10.63 -15.34
C GLU A 2 -20.05 -9.39 -15.16
N TYR A 3 -19.48 -8.86 -16.23
CA TYR A 3 -18.55 -7.74 -16.18
C TYR A 3 -19.20 -6.36 -16.01
N LYS A 4 -20.52 -6.25 -16.05
CA LYS A 4 -21.22 -4.95 -15.92
C LYS A 4 -21.00 -4.24 -14.57
N ARG A 5 -20.51 -4.96 -13.55
CA ARG A 5 -20.34 -4.45 -12.19
C ARG A 5 -18.88 -4.30 -11.77
N TYR A 6 -17.93 -4.62 -12.63
CA TYR A 6 -16.51 -4.48 -12.27
C TYR A 6 -16.07 -3.03 -12.37
N PRO A 7 -15.70 -2.39 -11.24
CA PRO A 7 -15.28 -1.00 -11.26
C PRO A 7 -13.96 -0.79 -12.01
N ILE A 8 -13.10 -1.81 -12.01
CA ILE A 8 -11.79 -1.77 -12.66
C ILE A 8 -11.69 -2.94 -13.64
N MET A 9 -11.22 -2.65 -14.84
CA MET A 9 -10.97 -3.66 -15.87
C MET A 9 -9.61 -3.47 -16.50
N TYR A 10 -8.96 -4.56 -16.89
CA TYR A 10 -7.62 -4.58 -17.47
C TYR A 10 -7.68 -5.28 -18.81
N PHE A 11 -7.10 -4.64 -19.83
CA PHE A 11 -7.08 -5.19 -21.19
C PHE A 11 -5.68 -5.13 -21.78
N TYR A 12 -5.38 -6.13 -22.57
CA TYR A 12 -4.26 -6.15 -23.47
C TYR A 12 -4.76 -6.00 -24.90
N GLY A 13 -4.38 -4.88 -25.54
CA GLY A 13 -4.83 -4.47 -26.86
C GLY A 13 -5.86 -3.34 -26.83
N LEU A 14 -5.60 -2.28 -27.60
CA LEU A 14 -6.49 -1.14 -27.78
C LEU A 14 -7.48 -1.35 -28.94
N GLY A 15 -7.00 -1.98 -30.00
CA GLY A 15 -7.73 -2.09 -31.27
C GLY A 15 -8.07 -0.71 -31.83
N ASN A 16 -9.30 -0.56 -32.33
CA ASN A 16 -9.75 0.74 -32.86
C ASN A 16 -10.33 1.72 -31.83
N GLY A 17 -10.28 1.38 -30.53
CA GLY A 17 -10.77 2.24 -29.46
C GLY A 17 -12.29 2.28 -29.26
N ILE A 18 -13.09 1.86 -30.23
CA ILE A 18 -14.58 1.94 -30.17
C ILE A 18 -15.13 1.14 -29.00
N PHE A 19 -14.56 -0.03 -28.75
CA PHE A 19 -14.97 -0.89 -27.65
C PHE A 19 -14.85 -0.17 -26.30
N TYR A 20 -13.74 0.53 -26.05
CA TYR A 20 -13.50 1.24 -24.79
C TYR A 20 -14.39 2.45 -24.64
N LYS A 21 -14.63 3.21 -25.71
CA LYS A 21 -15.62 4.30 -25.72
C LYS A 21 -17.01 3.80 -25.36
N ALA A 22 -17.41 2.63 -25.90
CA ALA A 22 -18.70 2.02 -25.57
C ALA A 22 -18.73 1.46 -24.14
N LEU A 23 -17.64 0.83 -23.67
CA LEU A 23 -17.52 0.25 -22.35
C LEU A 23 -17.64 1.35 -21.26
N LEU A 24 -16.98 2.47 -21.46
CA LEU A 24 -16.93 3.59 -20.52
C LEU A 24 -18.21 4.44 -20.47
N LYS A 25 -19.18 4.19 -21.35
CA LYS A 25 -20.55 4.70 -21.17
C LYS A 25 -21.23 4.11 -19.93
N ASN A 26 -20.76 2.97 -19.44
CA ASN A 26 -21.21 2.41 -18.17
C ASN A 26 -20.48 3.08 -17.02
N GLU A 27 -21.17 3.87 -16.24
CA GLU A 27 -20.61 4.61 -15.09
C GLU A 27 -20.09 3.71 -13.97
N THR A 28 -20.49 2.43 -13.94
CA THR A 28 -19.94 1.48 -12.95
C THR A 28 -18.46 1.15 -13.22
N HIS A 29 -17.99 1.30 -14.46
CA HIS A 29 -16.60 1.17 -14.81
C HIS A 29 -15.84 2.48 -14.47
N GLN A 30 -15.22 2.49 -13.32
CA GLN A 30 -14.51 3.66 -12.81
C GLN A 30 -13.14 3.83 -13.45
N LYS A 31 -12.45 2.70 -13.73
CA LYS A 31 -11.16 2.70 -14.44
C LYS A 31 -11.05 1.50 -15.38
N VAL A 32 -10.58 1.79 -16.57
CA VAL A 32 -10.21 0.78 -17.58
C VAL A 32 -8.75 1.00 -17.94
N ILE A 33 -7.91 0.01 -17.69
CA ILE A 33 -6.48 0.04 -18.00
C ILE A 33 -6.26 -0.77 -19.26
N VAL A 34 -5.61 -0.17 -20.24
CA VAL A 34 -5.29 -0.78 -21.52
C VAL A 34 -3.80 -0.73 -21.77
N VAL A 35 -3.23 -1.85 -22.16
CA VAL A 35 -1.83 -1.94 -22.61
C VAL A 35 -1.83 -2.31 -24.09
N GLU A 36 -1.23 -1.48 -24.94
CA GLU A 36 -1.13 -1.70 -26.37
C GLU A 36 0.32 -1.96 -26.77
N PRO A 37 0.62 -3.08 -27.45
CA PRO A 37 1.97 -3.40 -27.90
C PRO A 37 2.41 -2.65 -29.16
N GLU A 38 1.47 -2.18 -30.00
CA GLU A 38 1.75 -1.54 -31.29
C GLU A 38 1.45 -0.04 -31.25
N ILE A 39 2.48 0.79 -31.39
CA ILE A 39 2.32 2.26 -31.35
C ILE A 39 1.46 2.77 -32.50
N GLU A 40 1.51 2.12 -33.67
CA GLU A 40 0.69 2.45 -34.84
C GLU A 40 -0.80 2.27 -34.54
N ILE A 41 -1.18 1.26 -33.74
CA ILE A 41 -2.57 1.06 -33.34
C ILE A 41 -3.03 2.19 -32.42
N ILE A 42 -2.18 2.65 -31.49
CA ILE A 42 -2.47 3.81 -30.66
C ILE A 42 -2.69 5.05 -31.53
N TYR A 43 -1.77 5.29 -32.47
CA TYR A 43 -1.87 6.43 -33.38
C TYR A 43 -3.17 6.39 -34.22
N ILE A 44 -3.48 5.25 -34.81
CA ILE A 44 -4.70 5.06 -35.60
C ILE A 44 -5.95 5.25 -34.74
N ALA A 45 -6.03 4.64 -33.57
CA ALA A 45 -7.17 4.72 -32.68
C ALA A 45 -7.47 6.14 -32.24
N LEU A 46 -6.44 6.90 -31.83
CA LEU A 46 -6.60 8.30 -31.40
C LEU A 46 -6.95 9.25 -32.55
N ASN A 47 -6.67 8.88 -33.80
CA ASN A 47 -7.14 9.64 -34.98
C ASN A 47 -8.55 9.25 -35.45
N LEU A 48 -9.03 8.04 -35.10
CA LEU A 48 -10.34 7.54 -35.49
C LEU A 48 -11.45 7.89 -34.49
N ILE A 49 -11.12 7.96 -33.21
CA ILE A 49 -12.08 8.16 -32.14
C ILE A 49 -11.56 9.12 -31.10
N ASP A 50 -12.41 10.05 -30.68
CA ASP A 50 -12.10 10.95 -29.59
C ASP A 50 -12.26 10.23 -28.24
N LEU A 51 -11.15 10.02 -27.55
CA LEU A 51 -11.03 9.44 -26.21
C LEU A 51 -10.55 10.49 -25.18
N SER A 52 -10.56 11.77 -25.55
CA SER A 52 -9.99 12.83 -24.73
C SER A 52 -10.62 12.91 -23.34
N ASP A 53 -11.95 12.84 -23.26
CA ASP A 53 -12.65 12.93 -21.97
C ASP A 53 -12.31 11.75 -21.05
N GLU A 54 -12.23 10.56 -21.60
CA GLU A 54 -11.90 9.34 -20.84
C GLU A 54 -10.45 9.32 -20.37
N LEU A 55 -9.52 9.86 -21.16
CA LEU A 55 -8.12 9.99 -20.81
C LEU A 55 -7.88 11.12 -19.79
N ILE A 56 -8.49 12.29 -19.98
CA ILE A 56 -8.36 13.44 -19.07
C ILE A 56 -8.98 13.13 -17.70
N SER A 57 -10.12 12.45 -17.69
CA SER A 57 -10.76 12.02 -16.44
C SER A 57 -10.08 10.82 -15.80
N GLU A 58 -9.03 10.28 -16.41
CA GLU A 58 -8.33 9.06 -16.01
C GLU A 58 -9.23 7.82 -15.88
N ARG A 59 -10.41 7.83 -16.47
CA ARG A 59 -11.26 6.64 -16.57
C ARG A 59 -10.71 5.63 -17.55
N LEU A 60 -9.99 6.09 -18.58
CA LEU A 60 -9.15 5.28 -19.45
C LEU A 60 -7.68 5.58 -19.15
N VAL A 61 -6.91 4.55 -18.83
CA VAL A 61 -5.46 4.64 -18.68
C VAL A 61 -4.84 3.80 -19.78
N LEU A 62 -4.02 4.41 -20.63
CA LEU A 62 -3.40 3.77 -21.77
C LEU A 62 -1.89 3.69 -21.58
N PHE A 63 -1.34 2.49 -21.71
CA PHE A 63 0.10 2.23 -21.72
C PHE A 63 0.53 1.71 -23.08
N PHE A 64 1.66 2.21 -23.55
CA PHE A 64 2.39 1.57 -24.65
C PHE A 64 3.35 0.53 -24.03
N SER A 65 3.21 -0.72 -24.45
CA SER A 65 3.85 -1.86 -23.79
C SER A 65 5.37 -1.76 -23.75
N GLU A 66 6.01 -1.29 -24.83
CA GLU A 66 7.45 -1.18 -24.92
C GLU A 66 8.06 -0.27 -23.83
N PHE A 67 7.36 0.81 -23.47
CA PHE A 67 7.83 1.77 -22.47
C PHE A 67 7.18 1.57 -21.10
N ALA A 68 6.25 0.64 -21.01
CA ALA A 68 5.57 0.36 -19.75
C ALA A 68 6.49 -0.37 -18.76
N THR A 69 6.72 0.26 -17.61
CA THR A 69 7.56 -0.26 -16.53
C THR A 69 6.74 -0.72 -15.34
N TYR A 70 7.30 -1.64 -14.55
CA TYR A 70 6.71 -2.06 -13.28
C TYR A 70 6.33 -0.88 -12.38
N SER A 71 7.19 0.15 -12.29
CA SER A 71 6.94 1.33 -11.44
C SER A 71 5.72 2.11 -11.88
N GLN A 72 5.48 2.22 -13.19
CA GLN A 72 4.29 2.88 -13.73
C GLN A 72 3.02 2.08 -13.41
N PHE A 73 3.06 0.74 -13.54
CA PHE A 73 1.94 -0.11 -13.14
C PHE A 73 1.66 -0.01 -11.64
N TYR A 74 2.70 -0.08 -10.81
CA TYR A 74 2.55 0.08 -9.38
C TYR A 74 1.89 1.42 -9.02
N PHE A 75 2.35 2.51 -9.62
CA PHE A 75 1.76 3.83 -9.42
C PHE A 75 0.29 3.89 -9.86
N ALA A 76 -0.03 3.33 -11.04
CA ALA A 76 -1.39 3.31 -11.57
C ALA A 76 -2.38 2.54 -10.68
N VAL A 77 -1.92 1.48 -9.98
CA VAL A 77 -2.78 0.67 -9.09
C VAL A 77 -2.68 1.08 -7.61
N SER A 78 -1.84 2.06 -7.25
CA SER A 78 -1.59 2.46 -5.86
C SER A 78 -2.66 3.41 -5.32
N SER A 79 -3.95 3.07 -5.45
CA SER A 79 -5.02 3.84 -4.85
C SER A 79 -5.97 2.94 -4.06
N GLN A 80 -6.74 3.55 -3.14
CA GLN A 80 -7.72 2.82 -2.33
C GLN A 80 -8.76 2.08 -3.19
N LEU A 81 -9.12 2.64 -4.35
CA LEU A 81 -10.02 1.98 -5.29
C LEU A 81 -9.46 0.62 -5.72
N PHE A 82 -8.19 0.57 -6.15
CA PHE A 82 -7.56 -0.67 -6.58
C PHE A 82 -7.38 -1.68 -5.45
N SER A 83 -7.05 -1.21 -4.25
CA SER A 83 -6.95 -2.05 -3.05
C SER A 83 -8.27 -2.79 -2.76
N SER A 84 -9.40 -2.08 -2.85
CA SER A 84 -10.73 -2.67 -2.62
C SER A 84 -11.11 -3.74 -3.64
N TYR A 85 -10.60 -3.64 -4.87
CA TYR A 85 -10.93 -4.56 -5.98
C TYR A 85 -9.74 -5.40 -6.47
N ALA A 86 -8.68 -5.50 -5.69
CA ALA A 86 -7.48 -6.26 -6.06
C ALA A 86 -7.76 -7.71 -6.46
N LYS A 87 -8.73 -8.36 -5.80
CA LYS A 87 -9.13 -9.76 -6.08
C LYS A 87 -9.89 -9.92 -7.40
N THR A 88 -10.33 -8.84 -8.02
CA THR A 88 -11.05 -8.89 -9.31
C THR A 88 -10.12 -8.71 -10.51
N TYR A 89 -8.81 -8.66 -10.27
CA TYR A 89 -7.83 -8.54 -11.35
C TYR A 89 -7.95 -9.71 -12.33
N ASN A 90 -8.12 -9.37 -13.60
CA ASN A 90 -8.05 -10.29 -14.73
C ASN A 90 -7.64 -9.50 -15.97
N LEU A 91 -6.57 -9.94 -16.63
CA LEU A 91 -6.10 -9.33 -17.86
C LEU A 91 -6.86 -9.95 -19.04
N HIS A 92 -7.70 -9.16 -19.68
CA HIS A 92 -8.48 -9.58 -20.84
C HIS A 92 -7.73 -9.29 -22.13
N ILE A 93 -7.62 -10.27 -23.00
CA ILE A 93 -7.08 -10.06 -24.35
C ILE A 93 -8.20 -9.52 -25.24
N HIS A 94 -7.95 -8.37 -25.88
CA HIS A 94 -8.98 -7.65 -26.63
C HIS A 94 -9.50 -8.45 -27.83
N THR A 95 -8.59 -9.02 -28.60
CA THR A 95 -8.93 -9.87 -29.78
C THR A 95 -7.89 -10.99 -29.96
N PRO A 96 -8.19 -12.06 -30.70
CA PRO A 96 -7.23 -13.12 -30.99
C PRO A 96 -5.93 -12.63 -31.67
N PHE A 97 -5.95 -11.48 -32.35
CA PHE A 97 -4.75 -10.88 -32.92
C PHE A 97 -3.64 -10.68 -31.88
N TYR A 98 -4.00 -10.28 -30.68
CA TYR A 98 -3.05 -10.00 -29.61
C TYR A 98 -2.42 -11.25 -28.98
N GLU A 99 -2.95 -12.43 -29.24
CA GLU A 99 -2.35 -13.71 -28.80
C GLU A 99 -0.94 -13.93 -29.41
N ASN A 100 -0.64 -13.26 -30.53
CA ASN A 100 0.70 -13.27 -31.15
C ASN A 100 1.77 -12.61 -30.25
N PHE A 101 1.39 -11.80 -29.27
CA PHE A 101 2.28 -11.12 -28.33
C PHE A 101 2.42 -11.88 -27.00
N HIS A 102 2.41 -13.19 -27.04
CA HIS A 102 2.36 -14.05 -25.86
C HIS A 102 3.40 -13.70 -24.79
N GLU A 103 4.65 -13.52 -25.17
CA GLU A 103 5.74 -13.20 -24.21
C GLU A 103 5.50 -11.87 -23.51
N ASP A 104 5.02 -10.87 -24.24
CA ASP A 104 4.69 -9.57 -23.68
C ASP A 104 3.47 -9.63 -22.77
N ILE A 105 2.43 -10.39 -23.15
CA ILE A 105 1.25 -10.62 -22.28
C ILE A 105 1.68 -11.24 -20.95
N VAL A 106 2.57 -12.24 -20.99
CA VAL A 106 3.08 -12.89 -19.77
C VAL A 106 3.86 -11.89 -18.91
N ARG A 107 4.72 -11.05 -19.52
CA ARG A 107 5.46 -9.99 -18.82
C ARG A 107 4.51 -9.00 -18.15
N ILE A 108 3.58 -8.45 -18.91
CA ILE A 108 2.60 -7.45 -18.43
C ILE A 108 1.74 -8.03 -17.30
N ASN A 109 1.25 -9.25 -17.46
CA ASN A 109 0.45 -9.92 -16.43
C ASN A 109 1.25 -10.15 -15.14
N LYS A 110 2.52 -10.52 -15.25
CA LYS A 110 3.43 -10.69 -14.11
C LYS A 110 3.67 -9.37 -13.39
N ASP A 111 3.90 -8.29 -14.13
CA ASP A 111 4.16 -6.97 -13.56
C ASP A 111 2.92 -6.40 -12.85
N PHE A 112 1.73 -6.52 -13.43
CA PHE A 112 0.48 -6.15 -12.76
C PHE A 112 0.21 -6.98 -11.52
N THR A 113 0.35 -8.30 -11.59
CA THR A 113 0.14 -9.18 -10.45
C THR A 113 1.08 -8.83 -9.30
N LYS A 114 2.36 -8.56 -9.60
CA LYS A 114 3.34 -8.12 -8.62
C LYS A 114 2.98 -6.75 -8.03
N ALA A 115 2.59 -5.79 -8.87
CA ALA A 115 2.22 -4.44 -8.44
C ALA A 115 1.00 -4.45 -7.52
N ILE A 116 -0.05 -5.20 -7.89
CA ILE A 116 -1.26 -5.35 -7.10
C ILE A 116 -0.97 -6.06 -5.77
N SER A 117 -0.17 -7.13 -5.79
CA SER A 117 0.23 -7.85 -4.57
C SER A 117 1.00 -6.92 -3.61
N GLN A 118 1.95 -6.16 -4.12
CA GLN A 118 2.71 -5.23 -3.31
C GLN A 118 1.84 -4.08 -2.78
N MET A 119 0.91 -3.57 -3.57
CA MET A 119 -0.04 -2.56 -3.14
C MET A 119 -0.94 -3.08 -2.01
N VAL A 120 -1.46 -4.31 -2.11
CA VAL A 120 -2.28 -4.92 -1.05
C VAL A 120 -1.50 -5.05 0.25
N VAL A 121 -0.24 -5.49 0.18
CA VAL A 121 0.64 -5.58 1.36
C VAL A 121 0.93 -4.20 1.96
N ALA A 122 1.08 -3.17 1.12
CA ALA A 122 1.36 -1.81 1.58
C ALA A 122 0.14 -1.11 2.21
N HIS A 123 -1.09 -1.48 1.83
CA HIS A 123 -2.31 -0.77 2.24
C HIS A 123 -3.18 -1.52 3.25
N GLY A 124 -2.84 -2.75 3.61
CA GLY A 124 -3.76 -3.51 4.42
C GLY A 124 -3.14 -4.50 5.39
N ASN A 125 -3.72 -4.53 6.56
CA ASN A 125 -3.62 -5.67 7.45
C ASN A 125 -4.59 -6.76 6.96
N SER A 126 -4.28 -8.02 7.26
CA SER A 126 -5.23 -9.11 7.01
C SER A 126 -6.51 -8.89 7.83
N ILE A 127 -7.61 -9.54 7.42
CA ILE A 127 -8.86 -9.50 8.20
C ILE A 127 -8.63 -10.03 9.61
N ASP A 128 -7.83 -11.10 9.75
CA ASP A 128 -7.49 -11.70 11.04
C ASP A 128 -6.74 -10.72 11.94
N ASP A 129 -5.75 -10.01 11.40
CA ASP A 129 -5.00 -8.98 12.12
C ASP A 129 -5.91 -7.81 12.55
N THR A 130 -6.86 -7.42 11.71
CA THR A 130 -7.86 -6.41 12.05
C THR A 130 -8.76 -6.87 13.20
N LEU A 131 -9.22 -8.12 13.17
CA LEU A 131 -10.04 -8.71 14.24
C LEU A 131 -9.27 -8.81 15.55
N ILE A 132 -7.99 -9.19 15.51
CA ILE A 132 -7.09 -9.19 16.68
C ILE A 132 -6.99 -7.78 17.25
N GLY A 133 -6.80 -6.77 16.39
CA GLY A 133 -6.74 -5.37 16.83
C GLY A 133 -8.02 -4.90 17.51
N ILE A 134 -9.18 -5.25 16.99
CA ILE A 134 -10.48 -4.93 17.61
C ILE A 134 -10.60 -5.63 18.97
N LYS A 135 -10.26 -6.92 19.04
CA LYS A 135 -10.27 -7.70 20.28
C LYS A 135 -9.39 -7.04 21.34
N HIS A 136 -8.15 -6.71 21.01
CA HIS A 136 -7.22 -6.05 21.96
C HIS A 136 -7.76 -4.69 22.41
N HIS A 137 -8.37 -3.91 21.52
CA HIS A 137 -9.00 -2.65 21.93
C HIS A 137 -10.09 -2.87 22.99
N ILE A 138 -10.97 -3.86 22.78
CA ILE A 138 -12.05 -4.17 23.71
C ILE A 138 -11.49 -4.66 25.07
N GLU A 139 -10.50 -5.56 25.03
CA GLU A 139 -9.87 -6.12 26.23
C GLU A 139 -9.15 -5.05 27.06
N HIS A 140 -8.58 -4.03 26.42
CA HIS A 140 -7.84 -2.97 27.10
C HIS A 140 -8.67 -1.74 27.47
N ILE A 141 -9.98 -1.71 27.16
CA ILE A 141 -10.85 -0.60 27.58
C ILE A 141 -10.76 -0.31 29.08
N PRO A 142 -10.79 -1.31 30.01
CA PRO A 142 -10.67 -1.03 31.42
C PRO A 142 -9.39 -0.26 31.79
N GLU A 143 -8.25 -0.69 31.25
CA GLU A 143 -6.96 -0.01 31.47
C GLU A 143 -6.94 1.39 30.84
N MET A 144 -7.50 1.55 29.65
CA MET A 144 -7.57 2.85 28.97
C MET A 144 -8.40 3.89 29.73
N VAL A 145 -9.47 3.44 30.41
CA VAL A 145 -10.37 4.35 31.16
C VAL A 145 -9.82 4.66 32.56
N THR A 146 -9.11 3.73 33.18
CA THR A 146 -8.62 3.86 34.55
C THR A 146 -7.23 4.49 34.66
N ASN A 147 -6.44 4.45 33.59
CA ASN A 147 -5.10 5.01 33.56
C ASN A 147 -5.09 6.46 33.04
N TYR A 148 -3.97 7.15 33.24
CA TYR A 148 -3.77 8.49 32.73
C TYR A 148 -3.77 8.53 31.21
N CYS A 149 -4.45 9.50 30.63
CA CYS A 149 -4.39 9.71 29.20
C CYS A 149 -3.06 10.37 28.80
N TYR A 150 -2.71 10.23 27.52
CA TYR A 150 -1.47 10.77 26.93
C TYR A 150 -1.31 12.29 27.18
N THR A 151 -2.39 13.05 27.12
CA THR A 151 -2.36 14.51 27.37
C THR A 151 -1.99 14.86 28.81
N ASP A 152 -2.42 14.06 29.78
CA ASP A 152 -2.05 14.27 31.19
C ASP A 152 -0.60 13.89 31.44
N LEU A 153 -0.13 12.86 30.76
CA LEU A 153 1.26 12.46 30.81
C LEU A 153 2.18 13.57 30.28
N ILE A 154 1.85 14.13 29.11
CA ILE A 154 2.61 15.26 28.54
C ILE A 154 2.62 16.45 29.51
N LYS A 155 1.47 16.86 30.03
CA LYS A 155 1.38 18.00 30.98
C LYS A 155 2.29 17.81 32.20
N LYS A 156 2.36 16.59 32.73
CA LYS A 156 3.19 16.27 33.90
C LYS A 156 4.68 16.20 33.60
N ARG A 157 5.05 15.88 32.37
CA ARG A 157 6.44 15.61 31.97
C ARG A 157 7.06 16.71 31.12
N HIS A 158 6.26 17.65 30.64
CA HIS A 158 6.76 18.77 29.81
C HIS A 158 7.81 19.60 30.58
N GLY A 159 8.96 19.80 29.98
CA GLY A 159 10.02 20.60 30.53
C GLY A 159 10.86 19.95 31.64
N LEU A 160 10.65 18.65 31.95
CA LEU A 160 11.48 17.96 32.93
C LEU A 160 12.86 17.59 32.38
N MET A 161 12.94 17.30 31.11
CA MET A 161 14.18 16.94 30.42
C MET A 161 14.18 17.51 29.00
N ASP A 162 15.32 18.01 28.55
CA ASP A 162 15.49 18.57 27.20
C ASP A 162 15.92 17.52 26.17
N THR A 163 16.30 16.34 26.64
CA THR A 163 16.85 15.28 25.80
C THR A 163 16.23 13.93 26.14
N ALA A 164 15.89 13.16 25.11
CA ALA A 164 15.43 11.78 25.23
C ALA A 164 16.31 10.82 24.43
N ILE A 165 16.46 9.60 24.94
CA ILE A 165 17.13 8.50 24.26
C ILE A 165 16.07 7.50 23.79
N ILE A 166 15.98 7.28 22.48
CA ILE A 166 15.10 6.28 21.89
C ILE A 166 15.92 4.99 21.68
N VAL A 167 15.47 3.89 22.25
CA VAL A 167 16.16 2.62 22.21
C VAL A 167 15.39 1.61 21.35
N SER A 168 16.06 1.10 20.32
CA SER A 168 15.56 0.07 19.40
C SER A 168 16.52 -1.14 19.39
N THR A 169 16.06 -2.29 18.84
CA THR A 169 16.81 -3.54 18.72
C THR A 169 17.78 -3.56 17.54
N GLY A 170 18.68 -2.60 17.45
CA GLY A 170 19.72 -2.61 16.42
C GLY A 170 20.99 -3.34 16.90
N PRO A 171 21.87 -3.80 15.97
CA PRO A 171 23.16 -4.44 16.33
C PRO A 171 24.10 -3.55 17.15
N SER A 172 23.85 -2.25 17.15
CA SER A 172 24.60 -1.28 17.97
C SER A 172 24.19 -1.29 19.45
N LEU A 173 22.99 -1.79 19.77
CA LEU A 173 22.49 -1.77 21.15
C LEU A 173 23.42 -2.52 22.09
N ASP A 174 23.87 -3.72 21.73
CA ASP A 174 24.76 -4.53 22.55
C ASP A 174 26.05 -3.79 22.90
N LYS A 175 26.58 -3.01 21.97
CA LYS A 175 27.81 -2.22 22.16
C LYS A 175 27.59 -0.99 23.03
N GLN A 176 26.34 -0.54 23.15
CA GLN A 176 25.99 0.71 23.85
C GLN A 176 25.34 0.49 25.20
N LEU A 177 25.00 -0.77 25.57
CA LEU A 177 24.30 -1.09 26.82
C LEU A 177 25.00 -0.56 28.07
N GLU A 178 26.32 -0.67 28.16
CA GLU A 178 27.09 -0.17 29.31
C GLU A 178 27.04 1.37 29.41
N ALA A 179 27.16 2.05 28.26
CA ALA A 179 27.04 3.49 28.21
C ALA A 179 25.59 3.92 28.53
N LEU A 180 24.62 3.24 27.97
CA LEU A 180 23.20 3.50 28.23
C LEU A 180 22.88 3.32 29.71
N LYS A 181 23.34 2.26 30.35
CA LYS A 181 23.15 2.02 31.77
C LYS A 181 23.70 3.14 32.64
N LYS A 182 24.88 3.68 32.26
CA LYS A 182 25.52 4.81 32.96
C LYS A 182 24.76 6.11 32.83
N PHE A 183 24.20 6.37 31.64
CA PHE A 183 23.60 7.68 31.31
C PHE A 183 22.07 7.68 31.40
N ALA A 184 21.37 6.53 31.37
CA ALA A 184 19.94 6.46 31.49
C ALA A 184 19.32 7.28 32.64
N PRO A 185 19.93 7.37 33.84
CA PRO A 185 19.36 8.20 34.91
C PRO A 185 19.29 9.69 34.63
N TYR A 186 20.02 10.19 33.63
CA TYR A 186 20.11 11.62 33.31
C TYR A 186 19.25 12.01 32.09
N PHE A 187 18.55 11.08 31.47
CA PHE A 187 17.76 11.30 30.27
C PHE A 187 16.40 10.61 30.36
N THR A 188 15.45 11.10 29.58
CA THR A 188 14.23 10.34 29.35
C THR A 188 14.53 9.19 28.40
N VAL A 189 14.29 7.95 28.85
CA VAL A 189 14.52 6.75 28.04
C VAL A 189 13.20 6.23 27.52
N ILE A 190 13.08 6.18 26.17
CA ILE A 190 11.92 5.64 25.45
C ILE A 190 12.36 4.35 24.78
N SER A 191 11.77 3.23 25.16
CA SER A 191 12.04 1.92 24.59
C SER A 191 10.96 1.52 23.58
N LEU A 192 11.35 0.87 22.50
CA LEU A 192 10.41 0.08 21.71
C LEU A 192 10.10 -1.24 22.46
N ASP A 193 8.94 -1.82 22.16
CA ASP A 193 8.49 -3.08 22.75
C ASP A 193 9.55 -4.19 22.65
N ALA A 194 10.13 -4.41 21.48
CA ALA A 194 11.16 -5.42 21.24
C ALA A 194 12.48 -5.17 22.02
N SER A 195 12.83 -3.91 22.34
CA SER A 195 14.03 -3.57 23.12
C SER A 195 13.78 -3.60 24.63
N TYR A 196 12.55 -3.50 25.08
CA TYR A 196 12.19 -3.45 26.49
C TYR A 196 12.70 -4.66 27.31
N PRO A 197 12.49 -5.91 26.89
CA PRO A 197 13.03 -7.07 27.63
C PRO A 197 14.56 -7.07 27.74
N ILE A 198 15.25 -6.56 26.71
CA ILE A 198 16.72 -6.46 26.68
C ILE A 198 17.17 -5.47 27.74
N LEU A 199 16.55 -4.27 27.78
CA LEU A 199 16.88 -3.23 28.76
C LEU A 199 16.66 -3.72 30.19
N LEU A 200 15.53 -4.38 30.47
CA LEU A 200 15.24 -4.94 31.80
C LEU A 200 16.28 -5.98 32.24
N LYS A 201 16.70 -6.87 31.33
CA LYS A 201 17.74 -7.87 31.60
C LYS A 201 19.06 -7.21 32.01
N HIS A 202 19.37 -6.02 31.51
CA HIS A 202 20.57 -5.27 31.85
C HIS A 202 20.37 -4.28 33.00
N GLY A 203 19.20 -4.31 33.65
CA GLY A 203 18.89 -3.44 34.78
C GLY A 203 18.60 -1.99 34.39
N ILE A 204 18.25 -1.71 33.14
CA ILE A 204 17.88 -0.40 32.64
C ILE A 204 16.36 -0.36 32.57
N LYS A 205 15.72 0.51 33.38
CA LYS A 205 14.28 0.71 33.37
C LYS A 205 13.96 1.94 32.50
N PRO A 206 13.30 1.78 31.36
CA PRO A 206 12.90 2.94 30.56
C PRO A 206 11.75 3.70 31.24
N ASP A 207 11.61 4.99 30.92
CA ASP A 207 10.50 5.84 31.36
C ASP A 207 9.22 5.54 30.58
N TYR A 208 9.37 5.20 29.29
CA TYR A 208 8.26 4.87 28.38
C TYR A 208 8.58 3.66 27.55
N VAL A 209 7.55 2.90 27.26
CA VAL A 209 7.59 1.82 26.27
C VAL A 209 6.54 2.12 25.21
N THR A 210 6.95 2.10 23.94
CA THR A 210 6.05 2.29 22.80
C THR A 210 5.93 0.98 22.04
N SER A 211 4.71 0.58 21.71
CA SER A 211 4.42 -0.58 20.86
C SER A 211 3.48 -0.16 19.74
N ILE A 212 3.77 -0.65 18.54
CA ILE A 212 2.95 -0.47 17.34
C ILE A 212 2.37 -1.82 16.91
N GLU A 213 3.04 -2.90 17.25
CA GLU A 213 2.65 -4.25 16.89
C GLU A 213 1.41 -4.71 17.69
N ARG A 214 0.60 -5.55 17.06
CA ARG A 214 -0.64 -6.09 17.64
C ARG A 214 -0.50 -7.46 18.23
N VAL A 215 0.69 -8.09 18.09
CA VAL A 215 0.96 -9.46 18.52
C VAL A 215 2.01 -9.45 19.60
#